data_7a75ac1cfad465da4382f07ef084780b
#
_entry.id   7a75ac1cfad465da4382f07ef084780b
#
_cell.length_a   1.000
_cell.length_b   1.000
_cell.length_c   1.000
_cell.angle_alpha   90.00
_cell.angle_beta   90.00
_cell.angle_gamma   90.00
#
_symmetry.space_group_name_H-M   'P 1'
#
loop_
_entity.id
_entity.type
_entity.pdbx_description
1 polymer ?
#
loop_
_entity_poly.entity_id
_entity_poly.type
_entity_poly.pdbx_seq_one_letter_code
_entity_poly.pdbx_strand_id
1 'polypeptide(L)'
;MRLLRNIVALLSVSICAVSCDDTPKPTDTIGKGTIDISADETYQPVIDEQKKVFDSLYPEAHVTIHYKPEAECFKDYFNDKARLILVTRDLTKDEKEICKQKKVFPSSEPIAGDGIAVVVNNESADSLLDMDALSGILKGVYKKQYTVVFDNQESSTVRYITDSVLKGGKLGSNVYAAKSNKEVIDYVAKNPNAIGFVGMGYVFASEDTSRAGTFISNVKVASVKNDKDGNFYKPYQAYVALKSYPLTRKLYYVSAESHHGLGTGFANFLGSHAGQLIFLHSHFFPLKEQIVIRDVELSH
;
A
#
# COMPACT_ATOMS: atom_id res chain seq x y z
N MET A 1 54.54 16.52 50.58
CA MET A 1 54.49 15.83 49.28
C MET A 1 53.51 14.68 49.21
N ARG A 2 53.24 13.87 50.24
CA ARG A 2 52.31 12.75 50.21
C ARG A 2 50.78 13.23 50.19
N LEU A 3 50.46 14.33 50.88
CA LEU A 3 49.11 14.88 50.92
C LEU A 3 48.69 15.47 49.57
N LEU A 4 49.56 16.16 48.86
CA LEU A 4 49.31 16.74 47.54
C LEU A 4 49.07 15.66 46.45
N ARG A 5 49.76 14.53 46.55
CA ARG A 5 49.66 13.38 45.64
C ARG A 5 48.33 12.66 45.81
N ASN A 6 47.79 12.60 47.03
CA ASN A 6 46.48 11.98 47.29
C ASN A 6 45.32 12.89 46.87
N ILE A 7 45.46 14.24 46.94
CA ILE A 7 44.45 15.20 46.48
C ILE A 7 44.36 15.18 44.95
N VAL A 8 45.49 15.08 44.25
CA VAL A 8 45.52 14.98 42.78
C VAL A 8 44.91 13.63 42.30
N ALA A 9 45.13 12.52 43.03
CA ALA A 9 44.56 11.22 42.74
C ALA A 9 43.03 11.17 42.99
N LEU A 10 42.52 11.92 43.99
CA LEU A 10 41.06 12.02 44.22
C LEU A 10 40.36 12.93 43.19
N LEU A 11 41.03 13.97 42.68
CA LEU A 11 40.49 14.86 41.66
C LEU A 11 40.40 14.20 40.28
N SER A 12 41.32 13.27 39.95
CA SER A 12 41.32 12.55 38.68
C SER A 12 40.25 11.44 38.59
N VAL A 13 39.75 10.94 39.72
CA VAL A 13 38.66 9.92 39.75
C VAL A 13 37.28 10.57 39.62
N SER A 14 37.09 11.85 39.97
CA SER A 14 35.81 12.55 39.84
C SER A 14 35.45 13.00 38.42
N ILE A 15 36.38 12.99 37.46
CA ILE A 15 36.11 13.49 36.08
C ILE A 15 35.54 12.40 35.16
N CYS A 16 35.55 11.13 35.55
CA CYS A 16 35.05 10.03 34.73
C CYS A 16 33.54 9.71 34.90
N ALA A 17 32.81 10.46 35.71
CA ALA A 17 31.42 10.16 36.04
C ALA A 17 30.37 11.02 35.31
N VAL A 18 30.77 11.88 34.35
CA VAL A 18 29.82 12.64 33.51
C VAL A 18 29.96 12.10 32.09
N SER A 19 29.61 10.84 31.90
CA SER A 19 29.15 10.35 30.61
C SER A 19 27.70 10.76 30.52
N CYS A 20 27.42 11.99 30.11
CA CYS A 20 26.12 12.35 29.60
C CYS A 20 25.88 11.49 28.37
N ASP A 21 24.93 10.61 28.48
CA ASP A 21 24.34 9.92 27.35
C ASP A 21 23.52 10.97 26.56
N ASP A 22 24.24 11.72 25.71
CA ASP A 22 23.68 12.78 24.85
C ASP A 22 22.93 12.21 23.63
N THR A 23 22.50 10.97 23.69
CA THR A 23 21.57 10.46 22.69
C THR A 23 20.24 11.21 22.87
N PRO A 24 19.79 11.99 21.87
CA PRO A 24 18.50 12.67 21.93
C PRO A 24 17.42 11.64 22.25
N LYS A 25 16.72 11.81 23.38
CA LYS A 25 15.62 10.93 23.73
C LYS A 25 14.56 11.04 22.62
N PRO A 26 13.96 9.94 22.16
CA PRO A 26 12.86 9.98 21.23
C PRO A 26 11.77 10.93 21.75
N THR A 27 11.27 11.80 20.88
CA THR A 27 10.26 12.81 21.25
C THR A 27 8.84 12.27 21.14
N ASP A 28 8.69 11.08 20.55
CA ASP A 28 7.39 10.41 20.31
C ASP A 28 7.36 9.01 20.93
N THR A 29 6.15 8.53 21.15
CA THR A 29 5.82 7.19 21.64
C THR A 29 4.76 6.56 20.74
N ILE A 30 4.37 5.33 21.00
CA ILE A 30 3.35 4.60 20.19
C ILE A 30 1.98 5.31 20.12
N GLY A 31 1.64 6.21 21.04
CA GLY A 31 0.33 6.88 21.08
C GLY A 31 0.42 8.39 21.25
N LYS A 32 1.61 9.00 21.15
CA LYS A 32 1.80 10.44 21.37
C LYS A 32 2.96 10.98 20.56
N GLY A 33 2.82 12.21 20.07
CA GLY A 33 3.84 12.93 19.32
C GLY A 33 3.43 13.22 17.88
N THR A 34 4.40 13.52 17.02
CA THR A 34 4.16 13.88 15.62
C THR A 34 5.03 13.03 14.69
N ILE A 35 4.45 12.56 13.60
CA ILE A 35 5.16 11.83 12.53
C ILE A 35 4.60 12.18 11.17
N ASP A 36 5.50 12.32 10.19
CA ASP A 36 5.18 12.33 8.77
C ASP A 36 5.44 10.95 8.19
N ILE A 37 4.46 10.38 7.49
CA ILE A 37 4.56 9.10 6.79
C ILE A 37 4.26 9.28 5.31
N SER A 38 4.86 8.47 4.45
CA SER A 38 4.52 8.45 3.03
C SER A 38 3.72 7.18 2.70
N ALA A 39 2.64 7.33 1.96
CA ALA A 39 1.78 6.23 1.57
C ALA A 39 1.51 6.24 0.07
N ASP A 40 1.50 5.05 -0.54
CA ASP A 40 1.06 4.90 -1.91
C ASP A 40 -0.38 5.42 -2.06
N GLU A 41 -0.56 6.36 -2.98
CA GLU A 41 -1.84 7.05 -3.24
C GLU A 41 -2.99 6.10 -3.58
N THR A 42 -2.67 4.90 -4.06
CA THR A 42 -3.66 3.85 -4.36
C THR A 42 -4.44 3.42 -3.10
N TYR A 43 -3.87 3.59 -1.92
CA TYR A 43 -4.50 3.18 -0.66
C TYR A 43 -5.16 4.34 0.10
N GLN A 44 -5.16 5.55 -0.47
CA GLN A 44 -5.71 6.71 0.21
C GLN A 44 -7.09 6.47 0.83
N PRO A 45 -8.11 5.90 0.14
CA PRO A 45 -9.43 5.73 0.72
C PRO A 45 -9.43 4.92 2.02
N VAL A 46 -8.72 3.79 2.06
CA VAL A 46 -8.70 2.93 3.24
C VAL A 46 -7.78 3.48 4.33
N ILE A 47 -6.68 4.12 3.98
CA ILE A 47 -5.75 4.69 4.98
C ILE A 47 -6.32 5.94 5.65
N ASP A 48 -7.13 6.73 4.95
CA ASP A 48 -7.88 7.85 5.56
C ASP A 48 -8.86 7.35 6.63
N GLU A 49 -9.57 6.23 6.38
CA GLU A 49 -10.44 5.62 7.40
C GLU A 49 -9.63 5.05 8.58
N GLN A 50 -8.49 4.42 8.31
CA GLN A 50 -7.57 3.94 9.36
C GLN A 50 -7.11 5.09 10.24
N LYS A 51 -6.65 6.19 9.62
CA LYS A 51 -6.19 7.38 10.32
C LYS A 51 -7.28 8.00 11.19
N LYS A 52 -8.48 8.15 10.67
CA LYS A 52 -9.62 8.70 11.38
C LYS A 52 -9.91 7.95 12.69
N VAL A 53 -9.86 6.62 12.67
CA VAL A 53 -10.07 5.81 13.87
C VAL A 53 -8.85 5.89 14.79
N PHE A 54 -7.63 5.86 14.25
CA PHE A 54 -6.41 6.02 15.03
C PHE A 54 -6.38 7.35 15.79
N ASP A 55 -6.66 8.47 15.12
CA ASP A 55 -6.70 9.81 15.72
C ASP A 55 -7.72 9.87 16.86
N SER A 56 -8.87 9.20 16.72
CA SER A 56 -9.89 9.12 17.77
C SER A 56 -9.43 8.33 19.01
N LEU A 57 -8.63 7.28 18.80
CA LEU A 57 -8.11 6.44 19.89
C LEU A 57 -6.89 7.06 20.57
N TYR A 58 -6.10 7.85 19.84
CA TYR A 58 -4.85 8.45 20.31
C TYR A 58 -4.83 9.97 20.07
N PRO A 59 -5.58 10.76 20.87
CA PRO A 59 -5.74 12.20 20.63
C PRO A 59 -4.45 13.03 20.75
N GLU A 60 -3.41 12.51 21.41
CA GLU A 60 -2.10 13.16 21.49
C GLU A 60 -1.13 12.71 20.36
N ALA A 61 -1.60 11.86 19.43
CA ALA A 61 -0.84 11.42 18.28
C ALA A 61 -1.22 12.24 17.03
N HIS A 62 -0.23 12.80 16.36
CA HIS A 62 -0.43 13.60 15.15
C HIS A 62 0.31 12.94 13.98
N VAL A 63 -0.42 12.13 13.23
CA VAL A 63 0.09 11.44 12.02
C VAL A 63 -0.29 12.26 10.80
N THR A 64 0.70 12.76 10.05
CA THR A 64 0.50 13.39 8.74
C THR A 64 0.83 12.37 7.66
N ILE A 65 -0.10 12.11 6.74
CA ILE A 65 0.08 11.16 5.65
C ILE A 65 0.27 11.90 4.33
N HIS A 66 1.40 11.68 3.67
CA HIS A 66 1.71 12.21 2.36
C HIS A 66 1.45 11.13 1.30
N TYR A 67 0.33 11.25 0.60
CA TYR A 67 -0.01 10.34 -0.50
C TYR A 67 0.77 10.72 -1.76
N LYS A 68 1.47 9.75 -2.32
CA LYS A 68 2.32 9.92 -3.50
C LYS A 68 2.56 8.58 -4.23
N PRO A 69 3.14 8.60 -5.44
CA PRO A 69 3.52 7.37 -6.12
C PRO A 69 4.47 6.51 -5.29
N GLU A 70 4.36 5.18 -5.39
CA GLU A 70 5.17 4.23 -4.60
C GLU A 70 6.67 4.51 -4.67
N ALA A 71 7.19 4.84 -5.86
CA ALA A 71 8.60 5.15 -6.03
C ALA A 71 9.05 6.35 -5.18
N GLU A 72 8.19 7.36 -5.03
CA GLU A 72 8.45 8.51 -4.17
C GLU A 72 8.37 8.18 -2.68
N CYS A 73 7.50 7.24 -2.27
CA CYS A 73 7.47 6.75 -0.90
C CYS A 73 8.80 6.11 -0.52
N PHE A 74 9.36 5.25 -1.38
CA PHE A 74 10.69 4.66 -1.14
C PHE A 74 11.80 5.70 -1.15
N LYS A 75 11.71 6.72 -2.03
CA LYS A 75 12.65 7.84 -2.04
C LYS A 75 12.64 8.63 -0.73
N ASP A 76 11.46 8.89 -0.16
CA ASP A 76 11.35 9.54 1.15
C ASP A 76 11.93 8.66 2.26
N TYR A 77 11.67 7.36 2.21
CA TYR A 77 12.23 6.39 3.17
C TYR A 77 13.77 6.38 3.16
N PHE A 78 14.39 6.27 1.98
CA PHE A 78 15.84 6.22 1.87
C PHE A 78 16.54 7.58 2.09
N ASN A 79 15.81 8.69 2.01
CA ASN A 79 16.30 10.04 2.32
C ASN A 79 15.94 10.51 3.75
N ASP A 80 15.52 9.58 4.62
CA ASP A 80 15.19 9.83 6.02
C ASP A 80 14.07 10.88 6.24
N LYS A 81 13.21 11.09 5.21
CA LYS A 81 12.06 12.00 5.28
C LYS A 81 10.81 11.35 5.87
N ALA A 82 10.69 10.03 5.74
CA ALA A 82 9.61 9.24 6.31
C ALA A 82 10.18 8.00 7.02
N ARG A 83 9.93 7.87 8.32
CA ARG A 83 10.33 6.70 9.10
C ARG A 83 9.42 5.49 8.89
N LEU A 84 8.21 5.73 8.39
CA LEU A 84 7.21 4.72 8.06
C LEU A 84 6.65 5.02 6.67
N ILE A 85 6.59 4.00 5.83
CA ILE A 85 5.92 4.06 4.53
C ILE A 85 4.92 2.92 4.37
N LEU A 86 3.85 3.18 3.60
CA LEU A 86 2.81 2.21 3.26
C LEU A 86 2.85 1.98 1.74
N VAL A 87 3.25 0.79 1.32
CA VAL A 87 3.62 0.48 -0.06
C VAL A 87 3.15 -0.93 -0.48
N THR A 88 3.28 -1.28 -1.75
CA THR A 88 2.74 -2.56 -2.26
C THR A 88 3.76 -3.70 -2.30
N ARG A 89 4.97 -3.48 -1.81
CA ARG A 89 6.04 -4.49 -1.77
C ARG A 89 6.94 -4.30 -0.55
N ASP A 90 7.64 -5.35 -0.21
CA ASP A 90 8.76 -5.29 0.72
C ASP A 90 10.01 -4.66 0.05
N LEU A 91 11.00 -4.33 0.85
CA LEU A 91 12.33 -3.94 0.39
C LEU A 91 12.97 -5.07 -0.43
N THR A 92 13.58 -4.72 -1.54
CA THR A 92 14.41 -5.64 -2.34
C THR A 92 15.68 -6.04 -1.55
N LYS A 93 16.40 -7.03 -2.07
CA LYS A 93 17.69 -7.45 -1.45
C LYS A 93 18.70 -6.31 -1.42
N ASP A 94 18.80 -5.55 -2.50
CA ASP A 94 19.74 -4.43 -2.62
C ASP A 94 19.36 -3.28 -1.67
N GLU A 95 18.06 -2.99 -1.54
CA GLU A 95 17.53 -2.01 -0.60
C GLU A 95 17.78 -2.41 0.85
N LYS A 96 17.64 -3.69 1.19
CA LYS A 96 17.99 -4.23 2.52
C LYS A 96 19.49 -4.11 2.80
N GLU A 97 20.32 -4.31 1.80
CA GLU A 97 21.78 -4.12 1.96
C GLU A 97 22.15 -2.64 2.17
N ILE A 98 21.48 -1.70 1.48
CA ILE A 98 21.62 -0.27 1.73
C ILE A 98 21.23 0.07 3.17
N CYS A 99 20.11 -0.45 3.68
CA CYS A 99 19.69 -0.25 5.07
C CYS A 99 20.75 -0.76 6.05
N LYS A 100 21.30 -1.95 5.79
CA LYS A 100 22.37 -2.54 6.64
C LYS A 100 23.64 -1.69 6.66
N GLN A 101 24.06 -1.15 5.51
CA GLN A 101 25.21 -0.23 5.44
C GLN A 101 24.97 1.05 6.26
N LYS A 102 23.73 1.56 6.26
CA LYS A 102 23.29 2.68 7.10
C LYS A 102 23.05 2.28 8.56
N LYS A 103 23.22 1.01 8.95
CA LYS A 103 22.90 0.45 10.28
C LYS A 103 21.42 0.62 10.67
N VAL A 104 20.54 0.65 9.67
CA VAL A 104 19.09 0.64 9.85
C VAL A 104 18.60 -0.79 9.71
N PHE A 105 17.74 -1.24 10.65
CA PHE A 105 17.15 -2.58 10.65
C PHE A 105 15.63 -2.43 10.44
N PRO A 106 15.17 -2.41 9.19
CA PRO A 106 13.78 -2.16 8.89
C PRO A 106 12.86 -3.29 9.37
N SER A 107 11.70 -2.92 9.91
CA SER A 107 10.57 -3.82 10.09
C SER A 107 9.64 -3.66 8.89
N SER A 108 9.28 -4.77 8.24
CA SER A 108 8.40 -4.78 7.09
C SER A 108 7.48 -5.99 7.11
N GLU A 109 6.17 -5.76 7.06
CA GLU A 109 5.20 -6.85 7.03
C GLU A 109 3.99 -6.51 6.15
N PRO A 110 3.39 -7.52 5.50
CA PRO A 110 2.12 -7.33 4.81
C PRO A 110 0.96 -7.23 5.83
N ILE A 111 0.08 -6.27 5.63
CA ILE A 111 -1.06 -5.97 6.51
C ILE A 111 -2.42 -6.18 5.87
N ALA A 112 -2.52 -6.06 4.54
CA ALA A 112 -3.75 -6.32 3.82
C ALA A 112 -3.50 -6.91 2.43
N GLY A 113 -4.44 -7.71 1.94
CA GLY A 113 -4.53 -8.14 0.55
C GLY A 113 -5.32 -7.13 -0.26
N ASP A 114 -4.83 -6.82 -1.45
CA ASP A 114 -5.37 -5.83 -2.40
C ASP A 114 -5.46 -6.42 -3.80
N GLY A 115 -6.17 -5.76 -4.70
CA GLY A 115 -6.26 -6.07 -6.10
C GLY A 115 -6.21 -4.83 -6.98
N ILE A 116 -5.74 -4.98 -8.21
CA ILE A 116 -5.86 -3.94 -9.23
C ILE A 116 -7.12 -4.21 -10.03
N ALA A 117 -8.08 -3.29 -9.96
CA ALA A 117 -9.30 -3.35 -10.77
C ALA A 117 -9.02 -2.87 -12.19
N VAL A 118 -9.54 -3.64 -13.16
CA VAL A 118 -9.59 -3.23 -14.56
C VAL A 118 -10.96 -2.62 -14.82
N VAL A 119 -10.98 -1.36 -15.23
CA VAL A 119 -12.23 -0.63 -15.51
C VAL A 119 -12.36 -0.31 -16.99
N VAL A 120 -13.55 -0.49 -17.52
CA VAL A 120 -13.90 -0.16 -18.90
C VAL A 120 -15.16 0.71 -18.91
N ASN A 121 -15.38 1.42 -20.01
CA ASN A 121 -16.60 2.20 -20.19
C ASN A 121 -17.85 1.30 -20.13
N ASN A 122 -18.97 1.82 -19.64
CA ASN A 122 -20.22 1.07 -19.52
C ASN A 122 -20.75 0.55 -20.87
N GLU A 123 -20.43 1.22 -21.98
CA GLU A 123 -20.80 0.79 -23.34
C GLU A 123 -19.85 -0.26 -23.91
N SER A 124 -18.70 -0.53 -23.25
CA SER A 124 -17.74 -1.51 -23.74
C SER A 124 -18.32 -2.92 -23.68
N ALA A 125 -18.18 -3.67 -24.79
CA ALA A 125 -18.49 -5.09 -24.86
C ALA A 125 -17.40 -5.96 -24.20
N ASP A 126 -16.18 -5.44 -24.05
CA ASP A 126 -15.01 -6.17 -23.56
C ASP A 126 -14.91 -6.07 -22.03
N SER A 127 -15.74 -6.86 -21.34
CA SER A 127 -15.73 -6.94 -19.87
C SER A 127 -15.18 -8.27 -19.32
N LEU A 128 -14.79 -9.19 -20.20
CA LEU A 128 -14.15 -10.47 -19.88
C LEU A 128 -12.78 -10.48 -20.58
N LEU A 129 -11.70 -10.37 -19.81
CA LEU A 129 -10.35 -10.22 -20.32
C LEU A 129 -9.46 -11.32 -19.75
N ASP A 130 -8.71 -12.01 -20.61
CA ASP A 130 -7.64 -12.90 -20.18
C ASP A 130 -6.29 -12.17 -20.12
N MET A 131 -5.26 -12.83 -19.63
CA MET A 131 -3.94 -12.23 -19.46
C MET A 131 -3.28 -11.88 -20.80
N ASP A 132 -3.56 -12.62 -21.86
CA ASP A 132 -3.03 -12.35 -23.20
C ASP A 132 -3.71 -11.12 -23.81
N ALA A 133 -5.04 -10.98 -23.65
CA ALA A 133 -5.77 -9.80 -24.06
C ALA A 133 -5.26 -8.55 -23.32
N LEU A 134 -5.09 -8.63 -22.00
CA LEU A 134 -4.51 -7.53 -21.19
C LEU A 134 -3.10 -7.18 -21.68
N SER A 135 -2.23 -8.16 -21.90
CA SER A 135 -0.90 -7.94 -22.43
C SER A 135 -0.92 -7.29 -23.81
N GLY A 136 -1.81 -7.74 -24.71
CA GLY A 136 -1.99 -7.16 -26.05
C GLY A 136 -2.49 -5.72 -26.01
N ILE A 137 -3.45 -5.42 -25.14
CA ILE A 137 -3.98 -4.05 -24.92
C ILE A 137 -2.88 -3.13 -24.39
N LEU A 138 -2.13 -3.57 -23.39
CA LEU A 138 -1.04 -2.80 -22.76
C LEU A 138 0.12 -2.53 -23.72
N LYS A 139 0.37 -3.41 -24.69
CA LYS A 139 1.39 -3.25 -25.75
C LYS A 139 0.87 -2.47 -26.97
N GLY A 140 -0.43 -2.21 -27.05
CA GLY A 140 -1.04 -1.57 -28.20
C GLY A 140 -1.17 -2.46 -29.45
N VAL A 141 -1.12 -3.78 -29.30
CA VAL A 141 -1.22 -4.76 -30.39
C VAL A 141 -2.51 -5.60 -30.36
N TYR A 142 -3.45 -5.25 -29.47
CA TYR A 142 -4.74 -5.92 -29.40
C TYR A 142 -5.60 -5.59 -30.62
N LYS A 143 -6.50 -6.52 -31.00
CA LYS A 143 -7.38 -6.37 -32.19
C LYS A 143 -8.22 -5.09 -32.23
N LYS A 144 -8.59 -4.56 -31.06
CA LYS A 144 -9.25 -3.28 -30.87
C LYS A 144 -8.28 -2.28 -30.24
N GLN A 145 -8.24 -1.07 -30.75
CA GLN A 145 -7.42 -0.02 -30.17
C GLN A 145 -8.05 0.52 -28.89
N TYR A 146 -7.31 0.44 -27.81
CA TYR A 146 -7.65 1.03 -26.52
C TYR A 146 -6.71 2.15 -26.17
N THR A 147 -7.24 3.21 -25.56
CA THR A 147 -6.47 4.14 -24.74
C THR A 147 -6.36 3.54 -23.35
N VAL A 148 -5.17 3.18 -22.93
CA VAL A 148 -4.88 2.64 -21.59
C VAL A 148 -4.55 3.79 -20.65
N VAL A 149 -5.18 3.85 -19.48
CA VAL A 149 -4.99 4.94 -18.52
C VAL A 149 -4.61 4.40 -17.15
N PHE A 150 -3.52 4.94 -16.60
CA PHE A 150 -3.07 4.73 -15.23
C PHE A 150 -3.11 6.03 -14.43
N ASP A 151 -3.04 5.92 -13.12
CA ASP A 151 -3.00 7.04 -12.18
C ASP A 151 -1.71 7.88 -12.29
N ASN A 152 -0.54 7.21 -12.38
CA ASN A 152 0.76 7.85 -12.48
C ASN A 152 1.77 6.91 -13.15
N GLN A 153 2.79 7.45 -13.81
CA GLN A 153 3.84 6.64 -14.45
C GLN A 153 4.73 5.89 -13.43
N GLU A 154 4.92 6.47 -12.25
CA GLU A 154 5.74 5.92 -11.16
C GLU A 154 4.90 5.20 -10.10
N SER A 155 3.64 4.91 -10.40
CA SER A 155 2.72 4.26 -9.46
C SER A 155 3.03 2.76 -9.27
N SER A 156 2.62 2.24 -8.12
CA SER A 156 2.66 0.81 -7.86
C SER A 156 1.82 0.00 -8.83
N THR A 157 0.75 0.59 -9.36
CA THR A 157 -0.14 -0.04 -10.35
C THR A 157 0.61 -0.28 -11.66
N VAL A 158 1.31 0.74 -12.19
CA VAL A 158 2.14 0.59 -13.40
C VAL A 158 3.25 -0.44 -13.18
N ARG A 159 3.98 -0.35 -12.05
CA ARG A 159 5.02 -1.32 -11.73
C ARG A 159 4.48 -2.75 -11.70
N TYR A 160 3.40 -2.97 -10.92
CA TYR A 160 2.80 -4.31 -10.79
C TYR A 160 2.34 -4.87 -12.13
N ILE A 161 1.66 -4.07 -12.96
CA ILE A 161 1.18 -4.49 -14.28
C ILE A 161 2.36 -4.80 -15.22
N THR A 162 3.40 -3.98 -15.19
CA THR A 162 4.62 -4.22 -15.98
C THR A 162 5.30 -5.54 -15.58
N ASP A 163 5.43 -5.79 -14.28
CA ASP A 163 6.10 -6.98 -13.76
C ASP A 163 5.25 -8.25 -13.97
N SER A 164 3.94 -8.18 -13.66
CA SER A 164 3.08 -9.37 -13.58
C SER A 164 2.41 -9.72 -14.91
N VAL A 165 1.94 -8.72 -15.67
CA VAL A 165 1.22 -8.92 -16.93
C VAL A 165 2.19 -8.89 -18.12
N LEU A 166 3.09 -7.90 -18.15
CA LEU A 166 4.05 -7.74 -19.25
C LEU A 166 5.35 -8.52 -19.02
N LYS A 167 5.56 -9.10 -17.82
CA LYS A 167 6.77 -9.86 -17.44
C LYS A 167 8.07 -9.06 -17.71
N GLY A 168 8.05 -7.77 -17.33
CA GLY A 168 9.14 -6.83 -17.57
C GLY A 168 9.17 -6.21 -18.97
N GLY A 169 8.17 -6.49 -19.81
CA GLY A 169 8.03 -5.87 -21.15
C GLY A 169 7.62 -4.40 -21.06
N LYS A 170 7.75 -3.71 -22.20
CA LYS A 170 7.43 -2.27 -22.30
C LYS A 170 5.94 -2.04 -22.56
N LEU A 171 5.42 -0.96 -22.00
CA LEU A 171 4.12 -0.39 -22.33
C LEU A 171 4.11 0.19 -23.74
N GLY A 172 2.98 0.10 -24.42
CA GLY A 172 2.77 0.67 -25.75
C GLY A 172 2.60 2.19 -25.74
N SER A 173 2.60 2.79 -26.93
CA SER A 173 2.38 4.23 -27.12
C SER A 173 0.92 4.67 -26.85
N ASN A 174 0.01 3.73 -26.64
CA ASN A 174 -1.39 3.94 -26.31
C ASN A 174 -1.64 4.06 -24.80
N VAL A 175 -0.58 4.09 -23.98
CA VAL A 175 -0.66 4.18 -22.51
C VAL A 175 -0.43 5.62 -22.07
N TYR A 176 -1.32 6.11 -21.22
CA TYR A 176 -1.32 7.47 -20.69
C TYR A 176 -1.42 7.44 -19.16
N ALA A 177 -0.93 8.48 -18.51
CA ALA A 177 -1.08 8.72 -17.08
C ALA A 177 -2.08 9.85 -16.85
N ALA A 178 -3.02 9.63 -15.94
CA ALA A 178 -3.84 10.66 -15.30
C ALA A 178 -3.07 11.23 -14.08
N LYS A 179 -3.75 11.93 -13.18
CA LYS A 179 -3.12 12.45 -11.95
C LYS A 179 -3.55 11.68 -10.70
N SER A 180 -4.57 10.83 -10.82
CA SER A 180 -5.11 10.06 -9.69
C SER A 180 -5.98 8.90 -10.19
N ASN A 181 -6.23 7.92 -9.32
CA ASN A 181 -7.17 6.82 -9.59
C ASN A 181 -8.58 7.33 -9.93
N LYS A 182 -9.02 8.42 -9.30
CA LYS A 182 -10.33 9.04 -9.60
C LYS A 182 -10.38 9.60 -11.02
N GLU A 183 -9.33 10.29 -11.46
CA GLU A 183 -9.25 10.81 -12.83
C GLU A 183 -9.19 9.69 -13.87
N VAL A 184 -8.59 8.52 -13.55
CA VAL A 184 -8.64 7.33 -14.41
C VAL A 184 -10.09 6.90 -14.61
N ILE A 185 -10.85 6.75 -13.53
CA ILE A 185 -12.26 6.36 -13.56
C ILE A 185 -13.08 7.38 -14.37
N ASP A 186 -12.90 8.67 -14.12
CA ASP A 186 -13.61 9.75 -14.81
C ASP A 186 -13.30 9.77 -16.31
N TYR A 187 -12.05 9.49 -16.69
CA TYR A 187 -11.65 9.39 -18.09
C TYR A 187 -12.29 8.20 -18.78
N VAL A 188 -12.24 7.02 -18.15
CA VAL A 188 -12.85 5.79 -18.69
C VAL A 188 -14.36 5.94 -18.84
N ALA A 189 -15.04 6.57 -17.86
CA ALA A 189 -16.49 6.82 -17.92
C ALA A 189 -16.90 7.66 -19.15
N LYS A 190 -16.04 8.57 -19.61
CA LYS A 190 -16.30 9.47 -20.72
C LYS A 190 -15.84 8.96 -22.10
N ASN A 191 -15.01 7.92 -22.12
CA ASN A 191 -14.34 7.46 -23.35
C ASN A 191 -14.61 5.97 -23.61
N PRO A 192 -15.47 5.61 -24.59
CA PRO A 192 -15.87 4.22 -24.87
C PRO A 192 -14.72 3.28 -25.22
N ASN A 193 -13.61 3.81 -25.73
CA ASN A 193 -12.42 3.02 -26.08
C ASN A 193 -11.31 3.14 -25.02
N ALA A 194 -11.62 3.59 -23.81
CA ALA A 194 -10.66 3.63 -22.72
C ALA A 194 -10.74 2.37 -21.84
N ILE A 195 -9.59 1.97 -21.33
CA ILE A 195 -9.43 0.98 -20.27
C ILE A 195 -8.53 1.55 -19.19
N GLY A 196 -8.91 1.42 -17.93
CA GLY A 196 -8.18 1.95 -16.79
C GLY A 196 -7.76 0.85 -15.82
N PHE A 197 -6.65 1.11 -15.12
CA PHE A 197 -6.14 0.26 -14.06
C PHE A 197 -6.08 1.10 -12.79
N VAL A 198 -6.83 0.69 -11.75
CA VAL A 198 -6.95 1.42 -10.48
C VAL A 198 -6.88 0.47 -9.30
N GLY A 199 -6.56 0.97 -8.12
CA GLY A 199 -6.68 0.19 -6.89
C GLY A 199 -8.13 -0.22 -6.62
N MET A 200 -8.33 -1.44 -6.12
CA MET A 200 -9.69 -1.95 -5.88
C MET A 200 -10.50 -1.09 -4.90
N GLY A 201 -9.86 -0.39 -3.98
CA GLY A 201 -10.52 0.52 -3.03
C GLY A 201 -11.27 1.67 -3.69
N TYR A 202 -10.99 2.00 -4.96
CA TYR A 202 -11.67 3.07 -5.70
C TYR A 202 -12.89 2.61 -6.48
N VAL A 203 -13.12 1.31 -6.62
CA VAL A 203 -14.22 0.79 -7.45
C VAL A 203 -15.41 0.29 -6.65
N PHE A 204 -15.37 0.33 -5.32
CA PHE A 204 -16.53 0.04 -4.48
C PHE A 204 -17.29 1.31 -4.15
N ALA A 205 -18.63 1.20 -4.11
CA ALA A 205 -19.50 2.30 -3.73
C ALA A 205 -19.35 2.58 -2.23
N SER A 206 -19.05 3.82 -1.87
CA SER A 206 -18.79 4.24 -0.48
C SER A 206 -20.00 4.10 0.46
N GLU A 207 -21.22 4.05 -0.10
CA GLU A 207 -22.48 3.93 0.66
C GLU A 207 -22.90 2.48 0.89
N ASP A 208 -22.21 1.52 0.25
CA ASP A 208 -22.57 0.10 0.35
C ASP A 208 -21.88 -0.54 1.56
N THR A 209 -22.68 -0.87 2.56
CA THR A 209 -22.23 -1.59 3.76
C THR A 209 -22.39 -3.11 3.64
N SER A 210 -22.75 -3.63 2.46
CA SER A 210 -22.87 -5.06 2.23
C SER A 210 -21.49 -5.76 2.28
N ARG A 211 -21.45 -6.99 2.78
CA ARG A 211 -20.18 -7.75 2.86
C ARG A 211 -19.55 -8.03 1.48
N ALA A 212 -20.37 -8.14 0.44
CA ALA A 212 -19.89 -8.42 -0.91
C ALA A 212 -19.37 -7.16 -1.60
N GLY A 213 -19.89 -5.99 -1.24
CA GLY A 213 -19.63 -4.70 -1.87
C GLY A 213 -20.29 -4.56 -3.24
N THR A 214 -20.78 -3.37 -3.54
CA THR A 214 -21.29 -3.00 -4.85
C THR A 214 -20.27 -2.13 -5.56
N PHE A 215 -20.00 -2.42 -6.83
CA PHE A 215 -19.12 -1.57 -7.63
C PHE A 215 -19.80 -0.26 -8.01
N ILE A 216 -18.99 0.79 -8.18
CA ILE A 216 -19.45 2.08 -8.71
C ILE A 216 -20.14 1.89 -10.07
N SER A 217 -21.14 2.72 -10.38
CA SER A 217 -22.00 2.56 -11.55
C SER A 217 -21.55 3.33 -12.80
N ASN A 218 -20.61 4.28 -12.65
CA ASN A 218 -20.16 5.13 -13.76
C ASN A 218 -19.16 4.45 -14.70
N VAL A 219 -18.60 3.31 -14.30
CA VAL A 219 -17.76 2.44 -15.13
C VAL A 219 -18.11 0.98 -14.89
N LYS A 220 -17.71 0.11 -15.79
CA LYS A 220 -17.82 -1.34 -15.64
C LYS A 220 -16.51 -1.92 -15.15
N VAL A 221 -16.53 -2.64 -14.03
CA VAL A 221 -15.37 -3.42 -13.57
C VAL A 221 -15.33 -4.71 -14.38
N ALA A 222 -14.26 -4.91 -15.14
CA ALA A 222 -14.03 -6.09 -15.95
C ALA A 222 -13.65 -7.30 -15.08
N SER A 223 -14.00 -8.49 -15.53
CA SER A 223 -13.55 -9.75 -14.96
C SER A 223 -12.28 -10.20 -15.67
N VAL A 224 -11.31 -10.71 -14.90
CA VAL A 224 -10.04 -11.21 -15.42
C VAL A 224 -9.99 -12.72 -15.25
N LYS A 225 -9.57 -13.41 -16.33
CA LYS A 225 -9.47 -14.86 -16.37
C LYS A 225 -8.33 -15.35 -15.52
N ASN A 226 -8.61 -16.32 -14.66
CA ASN A 226 -7.59 -17.08 -13.96
C ASN A 226 -7.17 -18.29 -14.82
N ASP A 227 -5.90 -18.32 -15.21
CA ASP A 227 -5.37 -19.38 -16.08
C ASP A 227 -5.34 -20.77 -15.42
N LYS A 228 -5.48 -20.86 -14.09
CA LYS A 228 -5.44 -22.11 -13.35
C LYS A 228 -6.75 -22.91 -13.45
N ASP A 229 -7.88 -22.21 -13.40
CA ASP A 229 -9.22 -22.80 -13.39
C ASP A 229 -10.07 -22.42 -14.62
N GLY A 230 -9.60 -21.46 -15.41
CA GLY A 230 -10.26 -20.97 -16.62
C GLY A 230 -11.45 -20.04 -16.38
N ASN A 231 -11.76 -19.72 -15.11
CA ASN A 231 -12.88 -18.87 -14.74
C ASN A 231 -12.51 -17.38 -14.73
N PHE A 232 -13.53 -16.52 -14.86
CA PHE A 232 -13.37 -15.06 -14.84
C PHE A 232 -13.79 -14.51 -13.48
N TYR A 233 -12.92 -13.70 -12.86
CA TYR A 233 -13.15 -13.12 -11.55
C TYR A 233 -13.06 -11.60 -11.58
N LYS A 234 -13.87 -10.94 -10.77
CA LYS A 234 -13.75 -9.53 -10.43
C LYS A 234 -12.97 -9.38 -9.11
N PRO A 235 -12.44 -8.20 -8.78
CA PRO A 235 -11.65 -7.98 -7.56
C PRO A 235 -12.51 -7.91 -6.29
N TYR A 236 -13.38 -8.90 -6.08
CA TYR A 236 -14.06 -9.04 -4.81
C TYR A 236 -13.09 -9.56 -3.74
N GLN A 237 -13.27 -9.10 -2.52
CA GLN A 237 -12.41 -9.44 -1.37
C GLN A 237 -12.17 -10.96 -1.25
N ALA A 238 -13.22 -11.77 -1.40
CA ALA A 238 -13.10 -13.24 -1.33
C ALA A 238 -12.18 -13.81 -2.42
N TYR A 239 -12.27 -13.31 -3.65
CA TYR A 239 -11.42 -13.78 -4.75
C TYR A 239 -9.98 -13.26 -4.66
N VAL A 240 -9.77 -12.10 -4.03
CA VAL A 240 -8.43 -11.60 -3.67
C VAL A 240 -7.82 -12.51 -2.59
N ALA A 241 -8.59 -12.86 -1.55
CA ALA A 241 -8.17 -13.75 -0.47
C ALA A 241 -7.77 -15.14 -0.98
N LEU A 242 -8.59 -15.73 -1.84
CA LEU A 242 -8.37 -17.04 -2.46
C LEU A 242 -7.33 -17.01 -3.59
N LYS A 243 -6.86 -15.84 -4.00
CA LYS A 243 -6.01 -15.63 -5.18
C LYS A 243 -6.64 -16.16 -6.49
N SER A 244 -7.97 -16.22 -6.53
CA SER A 244 -8.72 -16.53 -7.75
C SER A 244 -8.72 -15.34 -8.70
N TYR A 245 -8.76 -14.10 -8.18
CA TYR A 245 -8.53 -12.91 -8.99
C TYR A 245 -7.03 -12.76 -9.31
N PRO A 246 -6.61 -12.69 -10.60
CA PRO A 246 -5.18 -12.78 -10.95
C PRO A 246 -4.35 -11.56 -10.55
N LEU A 247 -4.95 -10.35 -10.57
CA LEU A 247 -4.23 -9.10 -10.33
C LEU A 247 -4.23 -8.73 -8.85
N THR A 248 -3.75 -9.65 -7.99
CA THR A 248 -3.69 -9.47 -6.54
C THR A 248 -2.31 -9.05 -6.08
N ARG A 249 -2.26 -8.13 -5.11
CA ARG A 249 -1.05 -7.64 -4.45
C ARG A 249 -1.28 -7.50 -2.94
N LYS A 250 -0.29 -7.00 -2.23
CA LYS A 250 -0.40 -6.79 -0.78
C LYS A 250 -0.04 -5.36 -0.44
N LEU A 251 -0.65 -4.82 0.61
CA LEU A 251 -0.20 -3.62 1.28
C LEU A 251 0.80 -4.01 2.36
N TYR A 252 1.95 -3.36 2.38
CA TYR A 252 3.00 -3.49 3.38
C TYR A 252 3.16 -2.19 4.16
N TYR A 253 3.54 -2.28 5.42
CA TYR A 253 4.28 -1.20 6.03
C TYR A 253 5.78 -1.51 5.96
N VAL A 254 6.59 -0.48 5.84
CA VAL A 254 8.06 -0.55 5.98
C VAL A 254 8.47 0.56 6.94
N SER A 255 9.05 0.18 8.08
CA SER A 255 9.45 1.11 9.13
C SER A 255 10.96 1.08 9.37
N ALA A 256 11.58 2.27 9.48
CA ALA A 256 12.97 2.46 9.86
C ALA A 256 13.12 2.89 11.33
N GLU A 257 12.04 2.83 12.13
CA GLU A 257 12.11 3.26 13.53
C GLU A 257 13.06 2.39 14.35
N SER A 258 13.99 3.05 15.03
CA SER A 258 14.93 2.43 15.96
C SER A 258 14.41 2.33 17.40
N HIS A 259 13.23 2.88 17.66
CA HIS A 259 12.55 2.88 18.96
C HIS A 259 11.05 2.65 18.75
N HIS A 260 10.32 2.39 19.82
CA HIS A 260 8.85 2.26 19.77
C HIS A 260 8.18 3.64 19.71
N GLY A 261 8.31 4.29 18.55
CA GLY A 261 7.75 5.60 18.27
C GLY A 261 6.35 5.54 17.68
N LEU A 262 5.87 6.69 17.19
CA LEU A 262 4.51 6.83 16.68
C LEU A 262 4.29 6.06 15.36
N GLY A 263 5.33 5.88 14.54
CA GLY A 263 5.26 5.02 13.35
C GLY A 263 5.02 3.55 13.72
N THR A 264 5.71 3.04 14.75
CA THR A 264 5.44 1.71 15.31
C THR A 264 4.01 1.62 15.86
N GLY A 265 3.52 2.67 16.53
CA GLY A 265 2.17 2.74 17.04
C GLY A 265 1.12 2.65 15.93
N PHE A 266 1.30 3.43 14.87
CA PHE A 266 0.38 3.40 13.71
C PHE A 266 0.46 2.06 12.96
N ALA A 267 1.64 1.52 12.72
CA ALA A 267 1.80 0.19 12.09
C ALA A 267 1.15 -0.92 12.93
N ASN A 268 1.29 -0.90 14.26
CA ASN A 268 0.64 -1.84 15.17
C ASN A 268 -0.89 -1.69 15.12
N PHE A 269 -1.40 -0.45 15.04
CA PHE A 269 -2.83 -0.21 14.90
C PHE A 269 -3.36 -0.81 13.60
N LEU A 270 -2.68 -0.63 12.46
CA LEU A 270 -3.06 -1.23 11.17
C LEU A 270 -3.12 -2.76 11.25
N GLY A 271 -2.23 -3.38 12.03
CA GLY A 271 -2.20 -4.83 12.29
C GLY A 271 -3.13 -5.30 13.40
N SER A 272 -3.73 -4.39 14.19
CA SER A 272 -4.63 -4.73 15.29
C SER A 272 -6.01 -5.19 14.80
N HIS A 273 -6.80 -5.79 15.70
CA HIS A 273 -8.18 -6.18 15.39
C HIS A 273 -9.01 -5.00 14.82
N ALA A 274 -8.92 -3.82 15.42
CA ALA A 274 -9.64 -2.63 14.93
C ALA A 274 -9.19 -2.23 13.51
N GLY A 275 -7.88 -2.14 13.26
CA GLY A 275 -7.36 -1.82 11.95
C GLY A 275 -7.70 -2.87 10.89
N GLN A 276 -7.67 -4.15 11.26
CA GLN A 276 -8.02 -5.25 10.36
C GLN A 276 -9.53 -5.28 10.03
N LEU A 277 -10.41 -4.89 10.95
CA LEU A 277 -11.84 -4.72 10.67
C LEU A 277 -12.09 -3.57 9.69
N ILE A 278 -11.32 -2.47 9.77
CA ILE A 278 -11.41 -1.38 8.80
C ILE A 278 -11.01 -1.88 7.40
N PHE A 279 -9.92 -2.64 7.26
CA PHE A 279 -9.57 -3.28 6.00
C PHE A 279 -10.70 -4.17 5.47
N LEU A 280 -11.29 -5.01 6.35
CA LEU A 280 -12.39 -5.90 6.00
C LEU A 280 -13.60 -5.12 5.45
N HIS A 281 -14.02 -4.05 6.13
CA HIS A 281 -15.16 -3.22 5.72
C HIS A 281 -14.88 -2.37 4.49
N SER A 282 -13.60 -2.04 4.23
CA SER A 282 -13.16 -1.33 3.03
C SER A 282 -12.88 -2.27 1.85
N HIS A 283 -13.33 -3.52 1.92
CA HIS A 283 -13.19 -4.58 0.90
C HIS A 283 -11.75 -5.07 0.66
N PHE A 284 -10.78 -4.70 1.50
CA PHE A 284 -9.43 -5.28 1.50
C PHE A 284 -9.42 -6.57 2.32
N PHE A 285 -8.61 -7.56 1.91
CA PHE A 285 -8.48 -8.78 2.68
C PHE A 285 -7.51 -8.58 3.86
N PRO A 286 -7.97 -8.65 5.13
CA PRO A 286 -7.10 -8.51 6.30
C PRO A 286 -6.15 -9.70 6.41
N LEU A 287 -4.86 -9.43 6.66
CA LEU A 287 -3.82 -10.48 6.71
C LEU A 287 -3.37 -10.82 8.14
N LYS A 288 -3.83 -10.08 9.15
CA LYS A 288 -3.48 -10.29 10.56
C LYS A 288 -4.63 -10.89 11.38
N GLU A 289 -5.80 -11.09 10.76
CA GLU A 289 -6.96 -11.75 11.37
C GLU A 289 -7.19 -13.13 10.77
N GLN A 290 -7.71 -14.06 11.60
CA GLN A 290 -8.14 -15.37 11.11
C GLN A 290 -9.56 -15.25 10.53
N ILE A 291 -9.67 -15.19 9.21
CA ILE A 291 -10.96 -15.20 8.51
C ILE A 291 -11.19 -16.59 7.95
N VAL A 292 -12.31 -17.21 8.34
CA VAL A 292 -12.77 -18.48 7.77
C VAL A 292 -13.69 -18.17 6.59
N ILE A 293 -13.21 -18.43 5.38
CA ILE A 293 -14.02 -18.39 4.17
C ILE A 293 -14.72 -19.75 4.06
N ARG A 294 -16.05 -19.75 4.05
CA ARG A 294 -16.88 -20.95 3.88
C ARG A 294 -17.57 -20.88 2.52
N ASP A 295 -17.45 -21.94 1.76
CA ASP A 295 -18.33 -22.18 0.62
C ASP A 295 -19.73 -22.52 1.15
N VAL A 296 -20.72 -21.74 0.74
CA VAL A 296 -22.12 -22.03 1.05
C VAL A 296 -22.74 -22.54 -0.24
N GLU A 297 -23.02 -23.86 -0.29
CA GLU A 297 -23.92 -24.41 -1.31
C GLU A 297 -25.34 -23.96 -0.95
N LEU A 298 -25.90 -23.09 -1.77
CA LEU A 298 -27.33 -22.76 -1.70
C LEU A 298 -28.09 -23.97 -2.27
N SER A 299 -28.70 -24.77 -1.41
CA SER A 299 -29.69 -25.76 -1.83
C SER A 299 -30.88 -25.02 -2.47
N HIS A 300 -31.11 -25.26 -3.75
CA HIS A 300 -32.29 -24.82 -4.50
C HIS A 300 -33.53 -25.56 -4.07
#